data_3cf638c9e0f4f2cb2a385a2389552ea7
#
_entry.id   3cf638c9e0f4f2cb2a385a2389552ea7
#
_cell.length_a   1.000
_cell.length_b   1.000
_cell.length_c   1.000
_cell.angle_alpha   90.00
_cell.angle_beta   90.00
_cell.angle_gamma   90.00
#
_symmetry.space_group_name_H-M   'P 1'
#
loop_
_entity.id
_entity.type
_entity.pdbx_description
1 polymer ?
#
loop_
_entity_poly.entity_id
_entity_poly.type
_entity_poly.pdbx_seq_one_letter_code
_entity_poly.pdbx_strand_id
1 'polypeptide(L)'
;GMGLGFFFFFPNARVVYSKLDTALTSGDADDYAKILIAAPNKPLIDIEISSIDAYSSYNIKVQGTKGTLKATPAAYEMTYIVDGENPDRPVIEESLKDEGGNPIYCWEPLNKHVEGESFNGNAFDVGTAKLYDQLYYKITEGRPMTVTPEMAAAVISVIETVHAQNPLPLKY
;
A
#
# COMPACT_ATOMS: atom_id res chain seq x y z
N GLY A 1 -10.61 0.14 0.46
CA GLY A 1 -10.44 1.41 -0.07
C GLY A 1 -9.19 2.26 0.06
N MET A 2 -8.38 2.18 1.15
CA MET A 2 -7.21 3.09 1.30
C MET A 2 -6.10 2.84 0.27
N GLY A 3 -5.87 1.60 -0.14
CA GLY A 3 -4.81 1.27 -1.10
C GLY A 3 -4.98 1.91 -2.47
N LEU A 4 -6.20 2.04 -2.95
CA LEU A 4 -6.47 2.70 -4.23
C LEU A 4 -6.21 4.21 -4.21
N GLY A 5 -6.22 4.86 -3.03
CA GLY A 5 -5.86 6.27 -2.89
C GLY A 5 -4.42 6.60 -3.30
N PHE A 6 -3.49 5.66 -3.16
CA PHE A 6 -2.10 5.84 -3.62
C PHE A 6 -1.95 5.90 -5.13
N PHE A 7 -2.91 5.36 -5.88
CA PHE A 7 -2.94 5.45 -7.34
C PHE A 7 -2.89 6.90 -7.85
N PHE A 8 -3.49 7.83 -7.13
CA PHE A 8 -3.53 9.25 -7.53
C PHE A 8 -2.19 9.96 -7.49
N PHE A 9 -1.26 9.48 -6.66
CA PHE A 9 0.08 10.06 -6.58
C PHE A 9 1.00 9.60 -7.70
N PHE A 10 0.55 8.68 -8.57
CA PHE A 10 1.34 8.12 -9.63
C PHE A 10 0.71 8.37 -11.02
N PRO A 11 1.01 9.51 -11.67
CA PRO A 11 0.54 9.74 -13.02
C PRO A 11 0.99 8.61 -13.95
N ASN A 12 0.12 8.21 -14.88
CA ASN A 12 0.33 7.07 -15.78
C ASN A 12 0.41 5.68 -15.10
N ALA A 13 -0.12 5.56 -13.90
CA ALA A 13 -0.26 4.26 -13.26
C ALA A 13 -1.32 3.41 -13.99
N ARG A 14 -1.06 2.11 -14.06
CA ARG A 14 -1.97 1.14 -14.71
C ARG A 14 -2.00 -0.16 -13.94
N VAL A 15 -3.11 -0.86 -14.02
CA VAL A 15 -3.23 -2.23 -13.54
C VAL A 15 -2.39 -3.13 -14.45
N VAL A 16 -1.35 -3.76 -13.89
CA VAL A 16 -0.46 -4.68 -14.61
C VAL A 16 -0.81 -6.15 -14.36
N TYR A 17 -1.51 -6.41 -13.26
CA TYR A 17 -2.04 -7.72 -12.93
C TYR A 17 -3.27 -7.56 -12.05
N SER A 18 -4.27 -8.40 -12.27
CA SER A 18 -5.38 -8.55 -11.32
C SER A 18 -5.91 -9.97 -11.31
N LYS A 19 -6.40 -10.40 -10.15
CA LYS A 19 -7.14 -11.64 -9.95
C LYS A 19 -8.30 -11.36 -9.01
N LEU A 20 -9.49 -11.78 -9.38
CA LEU A 20 -10.64 -11.91 -8.51
C LEU A 20 -10.88 -13.41 -8.20
N ASP A 21 -11.49 -13.68 -7.06
CA ASP A 21 -11.84 -15.03 -6.64
C ASP A 21 -13.14 -15.04 -5.80
N THR A 22 -13.77 -16.21 -5.70
CA THR A 22 -14.97 -16.47 -4.89
C THR A 22 -14.70 -17.62 -3.94
N ALA A 23 -13.87 -17.40 -2.92
CA ALA A 23 -13.38 -18.43 -2.02
C ALA A 23 -14.43 -18.88 -0.97
N LEU A 24 -15.25 -17.96 -0.48
CA LEU A 24 -16.29 -18.20 0.53
C LEU A 24 -17.71 -18.00 -0.01
N THR A 25 -17.87 -17.10 -0.98
CA THR A 25 -19.17 -16.73 -1.51
C THR A 25 -19.70 -17.81 -2.45
N SER A 26 -20.94 -18.20 -2.29
CA SER A 26 -21.60 -19.19 -3.15
C SER A 26 -22.25 -18.60 -4.41
N GLY A 27 -22.04 -17.34 -4.68
CA GLY A 27 -22.57 -16.62 -5.84
C GLY A 27 -21.51 -16.21 -6.85
N ASP A 28 -21.79 -15.16 -7.57
CA ASP A 28 -20.90 -14.54 -8.56
C ASP A 28 -20.15 -13.31 -8.04
N ALA A 29 -20.34 -12.97 -6.75
CA ALA A 29 -19.63 -11.88 -6.10
C ALA A 29 -18.24 -12.32 -5.64
N ASP A 30 -17.23 -11.55 -6.00
CA ASP A 30 -15.86 -11.75 -5.54
C ASP A 30 -15.71 -11.43 -4.05
N ASP A 31 -14.96 -12.26 -3.34
CA ASP A 31 -14.58 -12.08 -1.93
C ASP A 31 -13.06 -12.07 -1.72
N TYR A 32 -12.32 -12.18 -2.81
CA TYR A 32 -10.87 -11.98 -2.86
C TYR A 32 -10.49 -11.19 -4.11
N ALA A 33 -9.62 -10.22 -3.92
CA ALA A 33 -9.02 -9.45 -5.01
C ALA A 33 -7.53 -9.24 -4.77
N LYS A 34 -6.71 -9.52 -5.80
CA LYS A 34 -5.29 -9.17 -5.87
C LYS A 34 -5.08 -8.25 -7.05
N ILE A 35 -4.47 -7.08 -6.82
CA ILE A 35 -4.28 -6.06 -7.86
C ILE A 35 -2.88 -5.50 -7.75
N LEU A 36 -2.11 -5.55 -8.84
CA LEU A 36 -0.82 -4.89 -8.95
C LEU A 36 -0.95 -3.67 -9.88
N ILE A 37 -0.49 -2.53 -9.38
CA ILE A 37 -0.51 -1.26 -10.11
C ILE A 37 0.93 -0.75 -10.24
N ALA A 38 1.32 -0.39 -11.44
CA ALA A 38 2.66 0.11 -11.74
C ALA A 38 2.61 1.41 -12.54
N ALA A 39 3.63 2.25 -12.34
CA ALA A 39 3.90 3.43 -13.15
C ALA A 39 5.41 3.53 -13.42
N PRO A 40 5.84 4.17 -14.53
CA PRO A 40 7.26 4.34 -14.83
C PRO A 40 8.00 5.07 -13.70
N ASN A 41 9.11 4.50 -13.25
CA ASN A 41 9.97 5.05 -12.18
C ASN A 41 9.25 5.30 -10.84
N LYS A 42 8.22 4.51 -10.54
CA LYS A 42 7.46 4.58 -9.30
C LYS A 42 7.46 3.20 -8.62
N PRO A 43 7.29 3.16 -7.29
CA PRO A 43 7.10 1.90 -6.59
C PRO A 43 5.92 1.11 -7.13
N LEU A 44 6.00 -0.21 -7.03
CA LEU A 44 4.85 -1.07 -7.26
C LEU A 44 3.84 -0.90 -6.13
N ILE A 45 2.56 -0.78 -6.49
CA ILE A 45 1.46 -0.84 -5.53
C ILE A 45 0.87 -2.24 -5.59
N ASP A 46 0.87 -2.92 -4.47
CA ASP A 46 0.28 -4.24 -4.28
C ASP A 46 -0.95 -4.11 -3.36
N ILE A 47 -2.11 -4.44 -3.90
CA ILE A 47 -3.39 -4.36 -3.17
C ILE A 47 -3.93 -5.77 -3.02
N GLU A 48 -4.29 -6.12 -1.80
CA GLU A 48 -5.02 -7.33 -1.49
C GLU A 48 -6.27 -6.96 -0.68
N ILE A 49 -7.40 -7.49 -1.11
CA ILE A 49 -8.68 -7.39 -0.40
C ILE A 49 -9.17 -8.83 -0.27
N SER A 50 -9.38 -9.28 0.96
CA SER A 50 -9.67 -10.68 1.22
C SER A 50 -10.65 -10.83 2.38
N SER A 51 -11.73 -11.55 2.15
CA SER A 51 -12.66 -11.97 3.21
C SER A 51 -12.21 -13.24 3.93
N ILE A 52 -11.15 -13.89 3.43
CA ILE A 52 -10.59 -15.11 4.02
C ILE A 52 -9.35 -14.84 4.89
N ASP A 53 -8.88 -13.60 4.97
CA ASP A 53 -7.77 -13.21 5.84
C ASP A 53 -8.26 -12.99 7.28
N ALA A 54 -7.99 -13.96 8.15
CA ALA A 54 -8.34 -13.90 9.57
C ALA A 54 -7.31 -13.10 10.41
N TYR A 55 -6.16 -12.76 9.87
CA TYR A 55 -5.03 -12.19 10.62
C TYR A 55 -4.35 -11.02 9.90
N SER A 56 -5.15 -10.07 9.44
CA SER A 56 -4.59 -8.86 8.84
C SER A 56 -3.78 -8.08 9.88
N SER A 57 -2.46 -8.08 9.74
CA SER A 57 -1.53 -7.42 10.66
C SER A 57 -1.31 -5.94 10.33
N TYR A 58 -1.74 -5.49 9.16
CA TYR A 58 -1.67 -4.09 8.71
C TYR A 58 -2.66 -3.85 7.56
N ASN A 59 -3.08 -2.60 7.40
CA ASN A 59 -3.86 -2.17 6.24
C ASN A 59 -2.97 -1.50 5.18
N ILE A 60 -1.85 -0.91 5.61
CA ILE A 60 -0.89 -0.25 4.74
C ILE A 60 0.51 -0.65 5.17
N LYS A 61 1.36 -1.04 4.21
CA LYS A 61 2.78 -1.21 4.39
C LYS A 61 3.51 -0.45 3.28
N VAL A 62 4.40 0.46 3.68
CA VAL A 62 5.25 1.21 2.75
C VAL A 62 6.69 0.80 2.98
N GLN A 63 7.35 0.31 1.93
CA GLN A 63 8.76 -0.06 1.95
C GLN A 63 9.56 0.98 1.19
N GLY A 64 10.40 1.72 1.89
CA GLY A 64 11.30 2.73 1.35
C GLY A 64 12.75 2.29 1.42
N THR A 65 13.63 3.04 0.80
CA THR A 65 15.09 2.76 0.78
C THR A 65 15.75 2.93 2.15
N LYS A 66 15.13 3.67 3.06
CA LYS A 66 15.66 3.96 4.40
C LYS A 66 14.78 3.46 5.53
N GLY A 67 13.67 2.81 5.24
CA GLY A 67 12.79 2.30 6.28
C GLY A 67 11.50 1.70 5.77
N THR A 68 10.73 1.18 6.72
CA THR A 68 9.43 0.59 6.46
C THR A 68 8.42 1.13 7.45
N LEU A 69 7.27 1.53 6.94
CA LEU A 69 6.09 1.90 7.72
C LEU A 69 5.04 0.83 7.55
N LYS A 70 4.38 0.45 8.62
CA LYS A 70 3.11 -0.30 8.60
C LYS A 70 2.06 0.43 9.44
N ALA A 71 0.83 0.42 8.96
CA ALA A 71 -0.26 1.12 9.62
C ALA A 71 -1.55 0.30 9.60
N THR A 72 -2.34 0.51 10.64
CA THR A 72 -3.72 0.09 10.79
C THR A 72 -4.61 1.35 10.89
N PRO A 73 -5.93 1.25 10.95
CA PRO A 73 -6.79 2.39 11.24
C PRO A 73 -6.54 3.04 12.60
N ALA A 74 -5.91 2.33 13.55
CA ALA A 74 -5.73 2.75 14.93
C ALA A 74 -4.28 3.07 15.32
N ALA A 75 -3.29 2.70 14.50
CA ALA A 75 -1.88 2.88 14.85
C ALA A 75 -0.97 2.85 13.62
N TYR A 76 0.20 3.45 13.75
CA TYR A 76 1.30 3.19 12.84
C TYR A 76 2.58 2.83 13.60
N GLU A 77 3.46 2.13 12.93
CA GLU A 77 4.83 1.84 13.36
C GLU A 77 5.77 2.02 12.18
N MET A 78 6.89 2.67 12.40
CA MET A 78 7.93 2.90 11.41
C MET A 78 9.28 2.52 11.96
N THR A 79 10.04 1.74 11.17
CA THR A 79 11.46 1.46 11.44
C THR A 79 12.29 2.03 10.32
N TYR A 80 13.29 2.86 10.64
CA TYR A 80 14.08 3.57 9.63
C TYR A 80 15.52 3.78 10.07
N ILE A 81 16.37 4.13 9.11
CA ILE A 81 17.76 4.51 9.31
C ILE A 81 17.97 5.99 8.93
N VAL A 82 18.92 6.64 9.61
CA VAL A 82 19.31 8.04 9.35
C VAL A 82 20.67 8.05 8.68
N ASP A 83 20.84 8.95 7.70
CA ASP A 83 22.10 9.13 7.00
C ASP A 83 23.19 9.62 7.96
N GLY A 84 24.38 9.07 7.85
CA GLY A 84 25.53 9.40 8.68
C GLY A 84 25.60 8.65 10.02
N GLU A 85 24.53 7.94 10.44
CA GLU A 85 24.54 7.14 11.66
C GLU A 85 25.00 5.70 11.46
N ASN A 86 25.15 5.28 10.22
CA ASN A 86 25.63 3.97 9.85
C ASN A 86 26.93 4.10 9.05
N PRO A 87 27.85 3.14 9.15
CA PRO A 87 29.06 3.16 8.35
C PRO A 87 28.76 3.08 6.86
N ASP A 88 29.67 3.61 6.06
CA ASP A 88 29.61 3.45 4.60
C ASP A 88 29.61 1.98 4.23
N ARG A 89 28.80 1.62 3.26
CA ARG A 89 28.64 0.25 2.77
C ARG A 89 29.23 0.16 1.36
N PRO A 90 30.52 -0.18 1.23
CA PRO A 90 31.13 -0.35 -0.08
C PRO A 90 30.51 -1.55 -0.81
N VAL A 91 30.44 -1.46 -2.11
CA VAL A 91 30.08 -2.60 -2.94
C VAL A 91 31.21 -3.60 -2.86
N ILE A 92 30.93 -4.84 -2.41
CA ILE A 92 31.88 -5.94 -2.39
C ILE A 92 31.64 -6.76 -3.66
N GLU A 93 32.58 -6.72 -4.59
CA GLU A 93 32.49 -7.44 -5.86
C GLU A 93 32.94 -8.91 -5.74
N GLU A 94 33.71 -9.21 -4.70
CA GLU A 94 34.21 -10.55 -4.45
C GLU A 94 33.16 -11.42 -3.72
N SER A 95 33.25 -12.72 -3.92
CA SER A 95 32.40 -13.68 -3.20
C SER A 95 32.70 -13.63 -1.69
N LEU A 96 31.66 -13.34 -0.90
CA LEU A 96 31.76 -13.32 0.57
C LEU A 96 31.99 -14.72 1.11
N LYS A 97 33.09 -14.89 1.87
CA LYS A 97 33.49 -16.17 2.49
C LYS A 97 33.96 -15.92 3.91
N ASP A 98 33.71 -16.89 4.77
CA ASP A 98 34.33 -16.97 6.10
C ASP A 98 35.80 -17.37 6.02
N GLU A 99 36.47 -17.42 7.16
CA GLU A 99 37.89 -17.86 7.25
C GLU A 99 38.11 -19.29 6.76
N GLY A 100 37.10 -20.13 6.76
CA GLY A 100 37.10 -21.50 6.25
C GLY A 100 36.84 -21.63 4.76
N GLY A 101 36.55 -20.49 4.08
CA GLY A 101 36.23 -20.47 2.66
C GLY A 101 34.77 -20.79 2.33
N ASN A 102 33.89 -20.92 3.33
CA ASN A 102 32.47 -21.19 3.12
C ASN A 102 31.72 -19.91 2.73
N PRO A 103 30.72 -19.96 1.81
CA PRO A 103 29.88 -18.81 1.50
C PRO A 103 29.17 -18.27 2.74
N ILE A 104 29.20 -16.94 2.91
CA ILE A 104 28.43 -16.26 3.94
C ILE A 104 27.49 -15.25 3.32
N TYR A 105 26.37 -14.95 4.02
CA TYR A 105 25.45 -13.90 3.62
C TYR A 105 25.95 -12.54 4.11
N CYS A 106 25.75 -11.52 3.28
CA CYS A 106 26.00 -10.15 3.72
C CYS A 106 25.03 -9.82 4.86
N TRP A 107 25.57 -9.55 6.04
CA TRP A 107 24.82 -9.10 7.19
C TRP A 107 25.52 -7.93 7.84
N GLU A 108 24.83 -6.80 7.89
CA GLU A 108 25.37 -5.58 8.45
C GLU A 108 24.51 -5.16 9.64
N PRO A 109 25.09 -4.96 10.82
CA PRO A 109 24.38 -4.33 11.93
C PRO A 109 24.09 -2.87 11.56
N LEU A 110 22.81 -2.48 11.58
CA LEU A 110 22.38 -1.12 11.31
C LEU A 110 21.79 -0.49 12.56
N ASN A 111 22.17 0.74 12.85
CA ASN A 111 21.47 1.58 13.80
C ASN A 111 20.10 1.92 13.20
N LYS A 112 19.05 1.49 13.88
CA LYS A 112 17.66 1.66 13.43
C LYS A 112 16.90 2.47 14.49
N HIS A 113 16.10 3.41 14.01
CA HIS A 113 15.12 4.11 14.81
C HIS A 113 13.76 3.43 14.67
N VAL A 114 13.00 3.43 15.75
CA VAL A 114 11.62 2.94 15.76
C VAL A 114 10.73 4.04 16.30
N GLU A 115 9.70 4.37 15.55
CA GLU A 115 8.66 5.32 15.95
C GLU A 115 7.30 4.70 15.72
N GLY A 116 6.31 5.11 16.53
CA GLY A 116 4.95 4.66 16.37
C GLY A 116 4.01 5.46 17.24
N GLU A 117 2.75 5.49 16.82
CA GLU A 117 1.69 6.17 17.56
C GLU A 117 0.39 5.38 17.43
N SER A 118 -0.39 5.39 18.50
CA SER A 118 -1.74 4.83 18.51
C SER A 118 -2.77 5.94 18.60
N PHE A 119 -3.85 5.81 17.86
CA PHE A 119 -4.92 6.79 17.76
C PHE A 119 -6.19 6.27 18.39
N ASN A 120 -6.89 7.13 19.12
CA ASN A 120 -8.21 6.86 19.64
C ASN A 120 -9.27 7.31 18.63
N GLY A 121 -10.33 6.52 18.49
CA GLY A 121 -11.47 6.84 17.65
C GLY A 121 -11.66 5.89 16.48
N ASN A 122 -12.77 6.09 15.77
CA ASN A 122 -13.10 5.34 14.58
C ASN A 122 -12.61 6.11 13.34
N ALA A 123 -11.65 5.54 12.62
CA ALA A 123 -11.08 6.16 11.42
C ALA A 123 -12.14 6.43 10.33
N PHE A 124 -13.19 5.62 10.25
CA PHE A 124 -14.29 5.82 9.30
C PHE A 124 -15.09 7.07 9.65
N ASP A 125 -15.46 7.25 10.91
CA ASP A 125 -16.24 8.41 11.36
C ASP A 125 -15.46 9.70 11.18
N VAL A 126 -14.19 9.71 11.59
CA VAL A 126 -13.30 10.88 11.42
C VAL A 126 -13.10 11.21 9.93
N GLY A 127 -12.87 10.20 9.10
CA GLY A 127 -12.67 10.39 7.67
C GLY A 127 -13.94 10.90 6.98
N THR A 128 -15.08 10.37 7.35
CA THR A 128 -16.40 10.77 6.81
C THR A 128 -16.71 12.22 7.19
N ALA A 129 -16.56 12.59 8.46
CA ALA A 129 -16.78 13.97 8.90
C ALA A 129 -15.88 14.95 8.12
N LYS A 130 -14.58 14.67 8.01
CA LYS A 130 -13.65 15.49 7.24
C LYS A 130 -14.03 15.63 5.76
N LEU A 131 -14.55 14.57 5.14
CA LEU A 131 -15.00 14.62 3.73
C LEU A 131 -16.18 15.57 3.58
N TYR A 132 -17.19 15.49 4.46
CA TYR A 132 -18.34 16.39 4.41
C TYR A 132 -17.97 17.85 4.72
N ASP A 133 -17.07 18.10 5.66
CA ASP A 133 -16.53 19.44 5.92
C ASP A 133 -15.84 20.01 4.68
N GLN A 134 -15.00 19.22 4.01
CA GLN A 134 -14.33 19.65 2.79
C GLN A 134 -15.31 19.92 1.67
N LEU A 135 -16.36 19.10 1.51
CA LEU A 135 -17.40 19.32 0.53
C LEU A 135 -18.18 20.62 0.81
N TYR A 136 -18.55 20.87 2.06
CA TYR A 136 -19.19 22.12 2.47
C TYR A 136 -18.32 23.33 2.11
N TYR A 137 -17.06 23.36 2.50
CA TYR A 137 -16.15 24.48 2.18
C TYR A 137 -15.85 24.59 0.69
N LYS A 138 -15.85 23.49 -0.06
CA LYS A 138 -15.74 23.54 -1.51
C LYS A 138 -16.93 24.26 -2.15
N ILE A 139 -18.13 23.97 -1.69
CA ILE A 139 -19.35 24.54 -2.25
C ILE A 139 -19.51 26.03 -1.84
N THR A 140 -19.25 26.34 -0.57
CA THR A 140 -19.52 27.68 -0.01
C THR A 140 -18.38 28.67 -0.24
N GLU A 141 -17.13 28.22 -0.28
CA GLU A 141 -15.96 29.08 -0.28
C GLU A 141 -14.98 28.77 -1.43
N GLY A 142 -15.26 27.75 -2.25
CA GLY A 142 -14.38 27.34 -3.35
C GLY A 142 -13.06 26.70 -2.93
N ARG A 143 -12.91 26.30 -1.66
CA ARG A 143 -11.67 25.67 -1.15
C ARG A 143 -11.37 24.35 -1.88
N PRO A 144 -10.07 24.00 -2.11
CA PRO A 144 -9.73 22.72 -2.70
C PRO A 144 -10.07 21.57 -1.76
N MET A 145 -10.50 20.44 -2.34
CA MET A 145 -10.69 19.19 -1.60
C MET A 145 -9.43 18.34 -1.66
N THR A 146 -9.13 17.61 -0.60
CA THR A 146 -8.02 16.63 -0.57
C THR A 146 -8.33 15.43 -1.48
N VAL A 147 -9.58 14.96 -1.47
CA VAL A 147 -10.06 13.92 -2.37
C VAL A 147 -11.01 14.57 -3.37
N THR A 148 -10.64 14.59 -4.64
CA THR A 148 -11.44 15.22 -5.70
C THR A 148 -12.34 14.20 -6.39
N PRO A 149 -13.40 14.65 -7.11
CA PRO A 149 -14.23 13.77 -7.92
C PRO A 149 -13.42 12.99 -8.97
N GLU A 150 -12.40 13.60 -9.57
CA GLU A 150 -11.52 12.96 -10.56
C GLU A 150 -10.72 11.81 -9.90
N MET A 151 -10.26 12.01 -8.68
CA MET A 151 -9.64 10.94 -7.90
C MET A 151 -10.61 9.78 -7.68
N ALA A 152 -11.82 10.07 -7.27
CA ALA A 152 -12.84 9.04 -7.06
C ALA A 152 -13.15 8.30 -8.38
N ALA A 153 -13.29 9.01 -9.49
CA ALA A 153 -13.51 8.44 -10.81
C ALA A 153 -12.35 7.50 -11.23
N ALA A 154 -11.10 7.87 -10.95
CA ALA A 154 -9.95 7.00 -11.24
C ALA A 154 -9.98 5.70 -10.44
N VAL A 155 -10.44 5.71 -9.18
CA VAL A 155 -10.64 4.46 -8.40
C VAL A 155 -11.67 3.56 -9.09
N ILE A 156 -12.79 4.12 -9.53
CA ILE A 156 -13.82 3.36 -10.25
C ILE A 156 -13.24 2.78 -11.55
N SER A 157 -12.44 3.53 -12.29
CA SER A 157 -11.79 3.04 -13.52
C SER A 157 -10.84 1.86 -13.26
N VAL A 158 -10.14 1.84 -12.11
CA VAL A 158 -9.35 0.67 -11.71
C VAL A 158 -10.26 -0.55 -11.48
N ILE A 159 -11.36 -0.37 -10.74
CA ILE A 159 -12.33 -1.44 -10.46
C ILE A 159 -12.92 -1.98 -11.77
N GLU A 160 -13.34 -1.12 -12.69
CA GLU A 160 -13.84 -1.52 -14.01
C GLU A 160 -12.77 -2.30 -14.80
N THR A 161 -11.51 -1.86 -14.77
CA THR A 161 -10.40 -2.55 -15.41
C THR A 161 -10.21 -3.95 -14.84
N VAL A 162 -10.24 -4.08 -13.50
CA VAL A 162 -10.11 -5.36 -12.81
C VAL A 162 -11.25 -6.31 -13.18
N HIS A 163 -12.48 -5.84 -13.19
CA HIS A 163 -13.62 -6.67 -13.63
C HIS A 163 -13.57 -7.02 -15.12
N ALA A 164 -13.06 -6.13 -15.96
CA ALA A 164 -12.86 -6.44 -17.39
C ALA A 164 -11.80 -7.54 -17.61
N GLN A 165 -10.75 -7.56 -16.76
CA GLN A 165 -9.72 -8.62 -16.78
C GLN A 165 -10.22 -9.94 -16.16
N ASN A 166 -11.23 -9.89 -15.29
CA ASN A 166 -11.79 -11.04 -14.56
C ASN A 166 -13.33 -11.04 -14.70
N PRO A 167 -13.88 -11.40 -15.87
CA PRO A 167 -15.32 -11.35 -16.08
C PRO A 167 -16.07 -12.32 -15.16
N LEU A 168 -17.18 -11.85 -14.60
CA LEU A 168 -18.05 -12.66 -13.74
C LEU A 168 -19.10 -13.43 -14.59
N PRO A 169 -19.55 -14.61 -14.12
CA PRO A 169 -19.07 -15.35 -12.95
C PRO A 169 -17.65 -15.89 -13.19
N LEU A 170 -16.84 -15.93 -12.14
CA LEU A 170 -15.50 -16.50 -12.21
C LEU A 170 -15.61 -18.01 -12.50
N LYS A 171 -14.99 -18.44 -13.59
CA LYS A 171 -14.94 -19.85 -13.99
C LYS A 171 -13.54 -20.37 -13.75
N TYR A 172 -13.42 -21.45 -13.00
CA TYR A 172 -12.18 -22.18 -12.73
C TYR A 172 -12.19 -23.52 -13.46
#